data_50f3bf2dc873b26b9c7805bb20d51f9c
#
_entry.id   50f3bf2dc873b26b9c7805bb20d51f9c
#
_cell.length_a   1.000
_cell.length_b   1.000
_cell.length_c   1.000
_cell.angle_alpha   90.00
_cell.angle_beta   90.00
_cell.angle_gamma   90.00
#
_symmetry.space_group_name_H-M   'P 1'
#
loop_
_entity.id
_entity.type
_entity.pdbx_description
1 polymer ?
#
loop_
_entity_poly.entity_id
_entity_poly.type
_entity_poly.pdbx_seq_one_letter_code
_entity_poly.pdbx_strand_id
1 'polypeptide(L)'
;MPGRSLNLHPVSTSPATGIDVDILRVAPDLLSLSYSMRGDMANVIVPQLHPSTRADGLWRHTCFEAFLGARQGYYEFNFSPSTQWAAYRFDSHREGMRELATDGPTIFWDGKAARLIATIRLPSDVTGPLGLSAVVEDRAGNRSFWALAHPPGDPDFHHPACFAAELPPAD
;
A
#
# COMPACT_ATOMS: atom_id res chain seq x y z
N MET A 1 -3.52 -16.73 -5.67
CA MET A 1 -4.87 -16.19 -5.38
C MET A 1 -5.26 -15.23 -6.48
N PRO A 2 -6.54 -15.12 -6.84
CA PRO A 2 -6.97 -14.09 -7.77
C PRO A 2 -6.61 -12.71 -7.24
N GLY A 3 -6.13 -11.85 -8.12
CA GLY A 3 -5.81 -10.47 -7.80
C GLY A 3 -7.01 -9.73 -7.19
N ARG A 4 -6.74 -8.74 -6.36
CA ARG A 4 -7.73 -7.85 -5.77
C ARG A 4 -7.71 -6.51 -6.49
N SER A 5 -8.87 -6.00 -6.87
CA SER A 5 -8.99 -4.66 -7.44
C SER A 5 -9.23 -3.63 -6.34
N LEU A 6 -8.50 -2.52 -6.39
CA LEU A 6 -8.75 -1.37 -5.55
C LEU A 6 -9.87 -0.51 -6.15
N ASN A 7 -10.65 0.11 -5.29
CA ASN A 7 -11.73 1.01 -5.66
C ASN A 7 -11.30 2.46 -5.47
N LEU A 8 -11.62 3.31 -6.43
CA LEU A 8 -11.41 4.75 -6.32
C LEU A 8 -12.41 5.34 -5.31
N HIS A 9 -11.90 6.18 -4.39
CA HIS A 9 -12.77 6.91 -3.47
C HIS A 9 -13.67 7.88 -4.23
N PRO A 10 -15.00 7.98 -3.90
CA PRO A 10 -15.96 8.80 -4.65
C PRO A 10 -15.61 10.29 -4.75
N VAL A 11 -14.86 10.85 -3.80
CA VAL A 11 -14.44 12.28 -3.84
C VAL A 11 -13.25 12.51 -4.78
N SER A 12 -12.61 11.45 -5.28
CA SER A 12 -11.40 11.53 -6.10
C SER A 12 -11.74 11.45 -7.59
N THR A 13 -10.92 12.17 -8.38
CA THR A 13 -10.74 11.88 -9.80
C THR A 13 -9.31 11.42 -10.00
N SER A 14 -9.06 10.52 -10.96
CA SER A 14 -7.75 9.92 -11.12
C SER A 14 -7.40 9.76 -12.59
N PRO A 15 -6.14 9.95 -13.00
CA PRO A 15 -5.65 9.51 -14.29
C PRO A 15 -5.55 7.98 -14.39
N ALA A 16 -5.42 7.28 -13.28
CA ALA A 16 -5.52 5.83 -13.23
C ALA A 16 -6.99 5.40 -13.40
N THR A 17 -7.23 4.35 -14.17
CA THR A 17 -8.54 3.75 -14.41
C THR A 17 -8.73 2.43 -13.67
N GLY A 18 -7.66 1.86 -13.13
CA GLY A 18 -7.69 0.64 -12.33
C GLY A 18 -6.35 0.37 -11.67
N ILE A 19 -6.41 -0.22 -10.50
CA ILE A 19 -5.25 -0.73 -9.76
C ILE A 19 -5.62 -2.11 -9.24
N ASP A 20 -4.85 -3.12 -9.62
CA ASP A 20 -5.00 -4.49 -9.13
C ASP A 20 -3.80 -4.86 -8.27
N VAL A 21 -4.02 -5.70 -7.27
CA VAL A 21 -2.97 -6.18 -6.37
C VAL A 21 -3.01 -7.69 -6.30
N ASP A 22 -1.90 -8.32 -6.69
CA ASP A 22 -1.69 -9.75 -6.45
C ASP A 22 -1.02 -9.93 -5.08
N ILE A 23 -1.52 -10.86 -4.30
CA ILE A 23 -1.07 -11.15 -2.93
C ILE A 23 -0.50 -12.57 -2.93
N LEU A 24 0.78 -12.70 -2.62
CA LEU A 24 1.46 -13.99 -2.54
C LEU A 24 2.21 -14.13 -1.22
N ARG A 25 1.86 -15.13 -0.42
CA ARG A 25 2.65 -15.50 0.76
C ARG A 25 3.75 -16.45 0.33
N VAL A 26 4.96 -15.91 0.18
CA VAL A 26 6.12 -16.64 -0.38
C VAL A 26 6.72 -17.61 0.63
N ALA A 27 6.59 -17.28 1.92
CA ALA A 27 7.03 -18.09 3.05
C ALA A 27 6.16 -17.74 4.27
N PRO A 28 6.20 -18.51 5.37
CA PRO A 28 5.40 -18.23 6.55
C PRO A 28 5.51 -16.80 7.08
N ASP A 29 6.68 -16.18 6.94
CA ASP A 29 6.96 -14.81 7.39
C ASP A 29 7.26 -13.83 6.24
N LEU A 30 6.95 -14.19 4.97
CA LEU A 30 7.31 -13.38 3.81
C LEU A 30 6.10 -13.19 2.88
N LEU A 31 5.70 -11.93 2.70
CA LEU A 31 4.58 -11.53 1.85
C LEU A 31 5.07 -10.70 0.66
N SER A 32 4.66 -11.08 -0.54
CA SER A 32 4.88 -10.31 -1.76
C SER A 32 3.56 -9.71 -2.24
N LEU A 33 3.57 -8.41 -2.55
CA LEU A 33 2.45 -7.65 -3.06
C LEU A 33 2.85 -7.05 -4.41
N SER A 34 2.06 -7.30 -5.45
CA SER A 34 2.30 -6.75 -6.79
C SER A 34 1.14 -5.86 -7.20
N TYR A 35 1.37 -4.54 -7.18
CA TYR A 35 0.42 -3.52 -7.60
C TYR A 35 0.61 -3.21 -9.07
N SER A 36 -0.44 -3.36 -9.87
CA SER A 36 -0.45 -3.05 -11.30
C SER A 36 -1.46 -1.94 -11.58
N MET A 37 -1.00 -0.82 -12.12
CA MET A 37 -1.81 0.37 -12.39
C MET A 37 -2.08 0.48 -13.89
N ARG A 38 -3.31 0.83 -14.26
CA ARG A 38 -3.75 1.09 -15.64
C ARG A 38 -4.33 2.49 -15.74
N GLY A 39 -4.30 3.08 -16.93
CA GLY A 39 -4.90 4.36 -17.23
C GLY A 39 -3.97 5.28 -18.01
N ASP A 40 -4.16 6.60 -17.87
CA ASP A 40 -3.33 7.62 -18.45
C ASP A 40 -2.04 7.83 -17.62
N MET A 41 -1.09 6.93 -17.81
CA MET A 41 0.17 6.95 -17.05
C MET A 41 1.02 8.18 -17.36
N ALA A 42 0.85 8.82 -18.51
CA ALA A 42 1.53 10.06 -18.84
C ALA A 42 1.13 11.22 -17.92
N ASN A 43 -0.06 11.16 -17.34
CA ASN A 43 -0.57 12.14 -16.37
C ASN A 43 -0.33 11.76 -14.90
N VAL A 44 0.29 10.63 -14.63
CA VAL A 44 0.66 10.21 -13.28
C VAL A 44 2.05 10.75 -12.93
N ILE A 45 2.19 11.36 -11.76
CA ILE A 45 3.50 11.70 -11.20
C ILE A 45 4.08 10.45 -10.54
N VAL A 46 5.18 9.97 -11.09
CA VAL A 46 5.95 8.85 -10.52
C VAL A 46 7.20 9.41 -9.85
N PRO A 47 7.37 9.21 -8.53
CA PRO A 47 8.58 9.64 -7.83
C PRO A 47 9.85 9.06 -8.47
N GLN A 48 10.88 9.90 -8.59
CA GLN A 48 12.16 9.50 -9.18
C GLN A 48 12.85 8.43 -8.33
N LEU A 49 13.62 7.57 -9.00
CA LEU A 49 14.38 6.52 -8.34
C LEU A 49 15.36 7.11 -7.32
N HIS A 50 15.40 6.52 -6.14
CA HIS A 50 16.22 6.90 -5.00
C HIS A 50 16.82 5.62 -4.39
N PRO A 51 17.95 5.68 -3.68
CA PRO A 51 18.38 4.55 -2.86
C PRO A 51 17.29 4.09 -1.90
N SER A 52 17.16 2.78 -1.71
CA SER A 52 16.13 2.20 -0.85
C SER A 52 16.41 2.57 0.62
N THR A 53 15.75 3.63 1.07
CA THR A 53 15.87 4.16 2.43
C THR A 53 14.51 4.44 3.03
N ARG A 54 14.44 4.44 4.36
CA ARG A 54 13.25 4.88 5.09
C ARG A 54 12.99 6.37 4.81
N ALA A 55 11.74 6.73 4.57
CA ALA A 55 11.31 8.11 4.45
C ALA A 55 9.87 8.27 4.93
N ASP A 56 9.57 9.41 5.54
CA ASP A 56 8.22 9.75 5.95
C ASP A 56 7.49 10.56 4.86
N GLY A 57 6.16 10.59 4.93
CA GLY A 57 5.33 11.41 4.05
C GLY A 57 5.28 10.93 2.60
N LEU A 58 5.60 9.68 2.31
CA LEU A 58 5.54 9.10 0.96
C LEU A 58 4.14 9.20 0.35
N TRP A 59 3.08 9.13 1.16
CA TRP A 59 1.68 9.24 0.77
C TRP A 59 1.29 10.61 0.20
N ARG A 60 2.15 11.61 0.29
CA ARG A 60 1.95 12.94 -0.34
C ARG A 60 2.08 12.88 -1.84
N HIS A 61 2.69 11.85 -2.37
CA HIS A 61 2.90 11.57 -3.78
C HIS A 61 2.36 10.19 -4.14
N THR A 62 2.52 9.75 -5.39
CA THR A 62 2.15 8.40 -5.79
C THR A 62 2.87 7.38 -4.92
N CYS A 63 2.09 6.58 -4.20
CA CYS A 63 2.56 5.64 -3.18
C CYS A 63 1.57 4.49 -3.05
N PHE A 64 2.08 3.29 -2.78
CA PHE A 64 1.29 2.10 -2.51
C PHE A 64 1.44 1.72 -1.04
N GLU A 65 0.38 1.18 -0.44
CA GLU A 65 0.36 0.93 0.99
C GLU A 65 -0.25 -0.43 1.33
N ALA A 66 0.23 -1.03 2.41
CA ALA A 66 -0.34 -2.24 2.99
C ALA A 66 -0.52 -2.06 4.49
N PHE A 67 -1.70 -2.45 4.98
CA PHE A 67 -2.05 -2.48 6.39
C PHE A 67 -2.23 -3.92 6.83
N LEU A 68 -1.59 -4.31 7.91
CA LEU A 68 -1.61 -5.68 8.43
C LEU A 68 -2.22 -5.68 9.82
N GLY A 69 -3.36 -6.29 9.97
CA GLY A 69 -3.97 -6.52 11.30
C GLY A 69 -3.09 -7.40 12.16
N ALA A 70 -2.97 -7.06 13.44
CA ALA A 70 -2.20 -7.78 14.43
C ALA A 70 -3.11 -8.20 15.60
N ARG A 71 -2.58 -8.97 16.54
CA ARG A 71 -3.32 -9.36 17.76
C ARG A 71 -3.86 -8.14 18.50
N GLN A 72 -3.10 -7.04 18.47
CA GLN A 72 -3.54 -5.75 18.98
C GLN A 72 -3.03 -4.68 18.03
N GLY A 73 -3.95 -3.79 17.55
CA GLY A 73 -3.58 -2.76 16.59
C GLY A 73 -3.23 -3.30 15.20
N TYR A 74 -2.37 -2.60 14.48
CA TYR A 74 -1.99 -2.96 13.12
C TYR A 74 -0.65 -2.35 12.73
N TYR A 75 -0.12 -2.80 11.59
CA TYR A 75 1.07 -2.28 10.93
C TYR A 75 0.68 -1.56 9.64
N GLU A 76 1.43 -0.53 9.30
CA GLU A 76 1.36 0.16 8.02
C GLU A 76 2.71 0.10 7.32
N PHE A 77 2.71 -0.29 6.05
CA PHE A 77 3.87 -0.23 5.17
C PHE A 77 3.55 0.66 3.98
N ASN A 78 4.44 1.58 3.66
CA ASN A 78 4.35 2.47 2.50
C ASN A 78 5.49 2.16 1.54
N PHE A 79 5.13 2.04 0.25
CA PHE A 79 6.05 1.68 -0.83
C PHE A 79 6.00 2.76 -1.91
N SER A 80 7.10 3.45 -2.12
CA SER A 80 7.22 4.41 -3.21
C SER A 80 7.80 3.77 -4.47
N PRO A 81 7.38 4.19 -5.68
CA PRO A 81 8.09 3.85 -6.92
C PRO A 81 9.56 4.30 -6.91
N SER A 82 9.94 5.24 -6.06
CA SER A 82 11.34 5.64 -5.82
C SER A 82 12.19 4.56 -5.16
N THR A 83 11.58 3.49 -4.63
CA THR A 83 12.11 2.47 -3.73
C THR A 83 12.30 2.90 -2.28
N GLN A 84 11.99 4.15 -1.94
CA GLN A 84 11.87 4.56 -0.54
C GLN A 84 10.63 3.94 0.10
N TRP A 85 10.67 3.76 1.42
CA TRP A 85 9.65 3.05 2.17
C TRP A 85 9.46 3.63 3.57
N ALA A 86 8.31 3.34 4.16
CA ALA A 86 8.05 3.56 5.58
C ALA A 86 7.39 2.33 6.18
N ALA A 87 7.55 2.13 7.48
CA ALA A 87 6.89 1.09 8.24
C ALA A 87 6.58 1.58 9.64
N TYR A 88 5.31 1.45 10.04
CA TYR A 88 4.80 1.95 11.32
C TYR A 88 4.00 0.88 12.04
N ARG A 89 3.94 1.02 13.37
CA ARG A 89 3.06 0.27 14.26
C ARG A 89 2.04 1.23 14.87
N PHE A 90 0.78 0.81 14.92
CA PHE A 90 -0.32 1.52 15.58
C PHE A 90 -0.93 0.63 16.67
N ASP A 91 -1.32 1.24 17.78
CA ASP A 91 -2.02 0.54 18.88
C ASP A 91 -3.52 0.41 18.61
N SER A 92 -4.12 1.42 17.97
CA SER A 92 -5.51 1.47 17.52
C SER A 92 -5.64 2.46 16.36
N HIS A 93 -6.86 2.72 15.89
CA HIS A 93 -7.13 3.61 14.75
C HIS A 93 -6.43 4.96 14.91
N ARG A 94 -5.37 5.16 14.13
CA ARG A 94 -4.51 6.36 14.07
C ARG A 94 -3.85 6.76 15.40
N GLU A 95 -3.78 5.85 16.37
CA GLU A 95 -3.21 6.12 17.68
C GLU A 95 -2.01 5.24 17.99
N GLY A 96 -1.10 5.77 18.81
CA GLY A 96 0.10 5.06 19.24
C GLY A 96 1.11 4.83 18.11
N MET A 97 1.11 5.68 17.09
CA MET A 97 2.01 5.57 15.94
C MET A 97 3.47 5.61 16.37
N ARG A 98 4.25 4.64 15.90
CA ARG A 98 5.69 4.59 16.06
C ARG A 98 6.34 3.88 14.88
N GLU A 99 7.57 4.20 14.61
CA GLU A 99 8.35 3.49 13.60
C GLU A 99 8.49 2.00 13.97
N LEU A 100 8.31 1.14 12.99
CA LEU A 100 8.60 -0.28 13.13
C LEU A 100 10.10 -0.51 12.88
N ALA A 101 10.78 -1.14 13.84
CA ALA A 101 12.16 -1.59 13.64
C ALA A 101 12.16 -2.77 12.65
N THR A 102 12.69 -2.54 11.46
CA THR A 102 12.75 -3.53 10.39
C THR A 102 13.86 -3.15 9.39
N ASP A 103 14.41 -4.13 8.69
CA ASP A 103 15.35 -3.89 7.58
C ASP A 103 14.66 -3.29 6.35
N GLY A 104 13.34 -3.23 6.38
CA GLY A 104 12.51 -2.69 5.33
C GLY A 104 12.11 -3.69 4.25
N PRO A 105 11.17 -3.28 3.39
CA PRO A 105 10.75 -4.08 2.25
C PRO A 105 11.80 -4.07 1.15
N THR A 106 11.77 -5.10 0.29
CA THR A 106 12.40 -5.03 -1.03
C THR A 106 11.36 -4.48 -2.01
N ILE A 107 11.69 -3.42 -2.73
CA ILE A 107 10.78 -2.76 -3.68
C ILE A 107 11.41 -2.78 -5.08
N PHE A 108 10.61 -3.19 -6.06
CA PHE A 108 10.93 -3.11 -7.47
C PHE A 108 9.83 -2.32 -8.20
N TRP A 109 10.21 -1.33 -8.99
CA TRP A 109 9.31 -0.56 -9.84
C TRP A 109 9.62 -0.82 -11.31
N ASP A 110 8.64 -1.30 -12.06
CA ASP A 110 8.66 -1.40 -13.52
C ASP A 110 7.84 -0.27 -14.12
N GLY A 111 8.51 0.78 -14.60
CA GLY A 111 7.85 1.96 -15.18
C GLY A 111 7.14 1.67 -16.50
N LYS A 112 7.53 0.64 -17.26
CA LYS A 112 6.85 0.27 -18.51
C LYS A 112 5.52 -0.42 -18.26
N ALA A 113 5.50 -1.31 -17.28
CA ALA A 113 4.30 -2.02 -16.88
C ALA A 113 3.45 -1.26 -15.86
N ALA A 114 3.92 -0.11 -15.35
CA ALA A 114 3.33 0.61 -14.22
C ALA A 114 3.05 -0.33 -13.04
N ARG A 115 4.06 -1.13 -12.67
CA ARG A 115 3.95 -2.17 -11.65
C ARG A 115 4.97 -1.97 -10.55
N LEU A 116 4.49 -2.01 -9.30
CA LEU A 116 5.34 -2.05 -8.12
C LEU A 116 5.21 -3.43 -7.46
N ILE A 117 6.35 -4.05 -7.17
CA ILE A 117 6.41 -5.28 -6.37
C ILE A 117 7.11 -4.95 -5.07
N ALA A 118 6.43 -5.20 -3.94
CA ALA A 118 6.98 -5.06 -2.61
C ALA A 118 6.97 -6.40 -1.89
N THR A 119 8.11 -6.78 -1.33
CA THR A 119 8.22 -7.97 -0.49
C THR A 119 8.56 -7.55 0.93
N ILE A 120 7.72 -7.93 1.88
CA ILE A 120 7.84 -7.56 3.29
C ILE A 120 8.00 -8.80 4.18
N ARG A 121 8.81 -8.66 5.22
CA ARG A 121 8.84 -9.63 6.32
C ARG A 121 7.71 -9.32 7.28
N LEU A 122 6.84 -10.32 7.50
CA LEU A 122 5.70 -10.19 8.39
C LEU A 122 6.15 -10.17 9.84
N PRO A 123 5.70 -9.19 10.65
CA PRO A 123 5.82 -9.27 12.10
C PRO A 123 5.12 -10.51 12.66
N SER A 124 5.65 -11.06 13.75
CA SER A 124 5.24 -12.36 14.28
C SER A 124 3.81 -12.40 14.85
N ASP A 125 3.24 -11.23 15.18
CA ASP A 125 1.89 -11.10 15.74
C ASP A 125 0.84 -10.68 14.71
N VAL A 126 1.19 -10.67 13.41
CA VAL A 126 0.22 -10.44 12.34
C VAL A 126 -0.76 -11.61 12.29
N THR A 127 -2.05 -11.27 12.33
CA THR A 127 -3.14 -12.25 12.31
C THR A 127 -3.98 -12.16 11.03
N GLY A 128 -3.68 -11.18 10.17
CA GLY A 128 -4.52 -10.76 9.06
C GLY A 128 -5.82 -10.27 9.54
N PRO A 129 -6.63 -9.34 9.26
CA PRO A 129 -6.94 -8.92 7.89
C PRO A 129 -5.91 -7.97 7.26
N LEU A 130 -6.03 -7.80 5.95
CA LEU A 130 -5.20 -6.89 5.15
C LEU A 130 -6.01 -5.71 4.63
N GLY A 131 -5.43 -4.52 4.74
CA GLY A 131 -5.81 -3.36 3.95
C GLY A 131 -4.77 -3.13 2.85
N LEU A 132 -5.22 -2.88 1.64
CA LEU A 132 -4.36 -2.54 0.50
C LEU A 132 -4.87 -1.25 -0.10
N SER A 133 -3.98 -0.30 -0.35
CA SER A 133 -4.34 1.03 -0.84
C SER A 133 -3.25 1.63 -1.72
N ALA A 134 -3.62 2.72 -2.39
CA ALA A 134 -2.70 3.54 -3.17
C ALA A 134 -3.15 4.99 -3.17
N VAL A 135 -2.19 5.89 -3.21
CA VAL A 135 -2.37 7.30 -3.53
C VAL A 135 -1.75 7.52 -4.90
N VAL A 136 -2.50 8.16 -5.80
CA VAL A 136 -2.03 8.51 -7.15
C VAL A 136 -2.07 10.02 -7.29
N GLU A 137 -0.92 10.62 -7.55
CA GLU A 137 -0.77 12.05 -7.82
C GLU A 137 -0.76 12.30 -9.32
N ASP A 138 -1.57 13.26 -9.78
CA ASP A 138 -1.57 13.70 -11.17
C ASP A 138 -0.64 14.90 -11.39
N ARG A 139 -0.40 15.28 -12.65
CA ARG A 139 0.47 16.40 -13.01
C ARG A 139 -0.06 17.76 -12.57
N ALA A 140 -1.34 17.87 -12.22
CA ALA A 140 -1.94 19.08 -11.64
C ALA A 140 -1.75 19.15 -10.12
N GLY A 141 -1.17 18.10 -9.50
CA GLY A 141 -0.95 18.01 -8.06
C GLY A 141 -2.15 17.49 -7.28
N ASN A 142 -3.20 16.98 -7.96
CA ASN A 142 -4.32 16.34 -7.30
C ASN A 142 -3.95 14.92 -6.90
N ARG A 143 -4.47 14.48 -5.75
CA ARG A 143 -4.30 13.10 -5.27
C ARG A 143 -5.61 12.36 -5.33
N SER A 144 -5.57 11.14 -5.82
CA SER A 144 -6.69 10.21 -5.77
C SER A 144 -6.37 9.05 -4.82
N PHE A 145 -7.39 8.54 -4.16
CA PHE A 145 -7.27 7.55 -3.08
C PHE A 145 -7.96 6.26 -3.49
N TRP A 146 -7.20 5.17 -3.47
CA TRP A 146 -7.60 3.84 -3.88
C TRP A 146 -7.46 2.87 -2.73
N ALA A 147 -8.49 2.06 -2.46
CA ALA A 147 -8.47 1.04 -1.42
C ALA A 147 -9.36 -0.14 -1.76
N LEU A 148 -9.22 -1.25 -1.04
CA LEU A 148 -10.11 -2.42 -1.18
C LEU A 148 -11.56 -2.07 -0.89
N ALA A 149 -11.79 -1.20 0.08
CA ALA A 149 -13.09 -0.63 0.43
C ALA A 149 -12.89 0.76 1.02
N HIS A 150 -13.92 1.57 1.00
CA HIS A 150 -13.94 2.90 1.61
C HIS A 150 -15.13 3.04 2.56
N PRO A 151 -14.91 3.45 3.82
CA PRO A 151 -16.01 3.83 4.70
C PRO A 151 -16.68 5.13 4.18
N PRO A 152 -17.90 5.45 4.61
CA PRO A 152 -18.50 6.75 4.34
C PRO A 152 -17.64 7.90 4.88
N GLY A 153 -17.64 9.03 4.18
CA GLY A 153 -16.86 10.23 4.57
C GLY A 153 -15.57 10.38 3.78
N ASP A 154 -14.62 11.08 4.37
CA ASP A 154 -13.32 11.35 3.77
C ASP A 154 -12.48 10.06 3.63
N PRO A 155 -11.50 10.03 2.69
CA PRO A 155 -10.61 8.88 2.57
C PRO A 155 -9.89 8.58 3.89
N ASP A 156 -9.97 7.33 4.34
CA ASP A 156 -9.33 6.89 5.57
C ASP A 156 -8.89 5.42 5.45
N PHE A 157 -7.67 5.20 5.00
CA PHE A 157 -7.13 3.84 4.82
C PHE A 157 -6.93 3.08 6.14
N HIS A 158 -6.83 3.80 7.27
CA HIS A 158 -6.69 3.21 8.59
C HIS A 158 -7.99 2.64 9.17
N HIS A 159 -9.13 2.98 8.56
CA HIS A 159 -10.42 2.52 9.03
C HIS A 159 -10.54 1.00 8.88
N PRO A 160 -11.08 0.27 9.87
CA PRO A 160 -11.21 -1.19 9.81
C PRO A 160 -11.94 -1.72 8.57
N ALA A 161 -12.89 -0.97 8.01
CA ALA A 161 -13.59 -1.35 6.78
C ALA A 161 -12.66 -1.46 5.56
N CYS A 162 -11.51 -0.80 5.56
CA CYS A 162 -10.51 -0.88 4.48
C CYS A 162 -9.68 -2.17 4.53
N PHE A 163 -9.68 -2.89 5.66
CA PHE A 163 -8.98 -4.16 5.84
C PHE A 163 -9.85 -5.31 5.30
N ALA A 164 -10.12 -5.29 4.01
CA ALA A 164 -11.13 -6.12 3.36
C ALA A 164 -10.56 -7.37 2.64
N ALA A 165 -9.30 -7.69 2.85
CA ALA A 165 -8.67 -8.93 2.40
C ALA A 165 -8.13 -9.72 3.58
N GLU A 166 -7.89 -11.00 3.36
CA GLU A 166 -7.26 -11.89 4.33
C GLU A 166 -5.81 -12.19 3.94
N LEU A 167 -4.96 -12.37 4.93
CA LEU A 167 -3.61 -12.86 4.70
C LEU A 167 -3.70 -14.29 4.16
N PRO A 168 -3.09 -14.60 2.99
CA PRO A 168 -3.08 -15.97 2.50
C PRO A 168 -2.44 -16.93 3.51
N PRO A 169 -2.91 -18.19 3.58
CA PRO A 169 -2.25 -19.18 4.39
C PRO A 169 -0.79 -19.36 3.96
N ALA A 170 0.07 -19.75 4.88
CA ALA A 170 1.41 -20.22 4.53
C ALA A 170 1.28 -21.64 3.96
N ASP A 171 1.84 -21.87 2.78
CA ASP A 171 1.98 -23.21 2.21
C ASP A 171 3.02 -24.04 2.99
#